data_53499e8ee30458bf0f31e1bb66dccf24
#
_entry.id   53499e8ee30458bf0f31e1bb66dccf24
#
_cell.length_a   1.000
_cell.length_b   1.000
_cell.length_c   1.000
_cell.angle_alpha   90.00
_cell.angle_beta   90.00
_cell.angle_gamma   90.00
#
_symmetry.space_group_name_H-M   'P 1'
#
loop_
_entity.id
_entity.type
_entity.pdbx_description
1 polymer ?
#
loop_
_entity_poly.entity_id
_entity_poly.type
_entity_poly.pdbx_seq_one_letter_code
_entity_poly.pdbx_strand_id
1 'polypeptide(L)'
;MGLNANTIATNINVSLSSSEQVTPNFWTDPASGIPYYLAVQTPERSVSSLSDLGNTPVSSGIASGGVPDVPVPGLLSNVATLKRDSVPTNANQTNIQPVYEIYASVQGRDLGSVSNQISKIVADLQKQLSPGNSIQVIGQIQSMNDAFWNLGIGLLFAAVFVYLLMVVNYQNFGDPFVVILALPATFCGILTMLFITGTTLNVPSLMGAIMAVGVASANSILLVTFAREQQLAGKTAFESAIEAGHTRIRPVLMTAAAMIVGMIPMAIGGAGEEQNAALARAVIGGLLFATPTTLLIVPYLFAMLRKGNDDKAAHGVFDEALE
;
A
#
# COMPACT_ATOMS: atom_id res chain seq x y z
N MET A 1 -20.22 -55.39 20.02
CA MET A 1 -20.88 -54.48 19.03
C MET A 1 -20.00 -54.20 17.83
N GLY A 2 -18.74 -54.58 17.77
CA GLY A 2 -17.85 -54.34 16.61
C GLY A 2 -17.65 -52.86 16.22
N LEU A 3 -17.95 -51.93 17.12
CA LEU A 3 -17.80 -50.49 16.93
C LEU A 3 -16.37 -50.07 17.22
N ASN A 4 -15.78 -49.28 16.31
CA ASN A 4 -14.52 -48.58 16.56
C ASN A 4 -14.77 -47.05 16.71
N ALA A 5 -13.81 -46.32 17.22
CA ALA A 5 -13.94 -44.87 17.42
C ALA A 5 -14.23 -44.11 16.12
N ASN A 6 -13.62 -44.53 15.01
CA ASN A 6 -13.81 -43.89 13.70
C ASN A 6 -15.25 -44.10 13.18
N THR A 7 -15.79 -45.34 13.34
CA THR A 7 -17.17 -45.61 12.93
C THR A 7 -18.17 -44.78 13.74
N ILE A 8 -17.95 -44.66 15.06
CA ILE A 8 -18.80 -43.82 15.92
C ILE A 8 -18.73 -42.36 15.47
N ALA A 9 -17.52 -41.80 15.24
CA ALA A 9 -17.34 -40.44 14.79
C ALA A 9 -17.99 -40.21 13.42
N THR A 10 -17.87 -41.13 12.48
CA THR A 10 -18.52 -41.09 11.17
C THR A 10 -20.05 -41.07 11.29
N ASN A 11 -20.65 -41.96 12.12
CA ASN A 11 -22.09 -41.97 12.33
C ASN A 11 -22.61 -40.67 12.93
N ILE A 12 -21.88 -40.06 13.87
CA ILE A 12 -22.22 -38.76 14.47
C ILE A 12 -22.11 -37.66 13.41
N ASN A 13 -21.04 -37.65 12.62
CA ASN A 13 -20.82 -36.65 11.58
C ASN A 13 -21.91 -36.70 10.51
N VAL A 14 -22.30 -37.89 10.06
CA VAL A 14 -23.43 -38.07 9.14
C VAL A 14 -24.74 -37.56 9.75
N SER A 15 -24.99 -37.86 11.04
CA SER A 15 -26.21 -37.40 11.70
C SER A 15 -26.29 -35.88 11.85
N LEU A 16 -25.18 -35.19 12.16
CA LEU A 16 -25.13 -33.76 12.42
C LEU A 16 -24.86 -32.90 11.18
N SER A 17 -23.95 -33.35 10.33
CA SER A 17 -23.41 -32.55 9.22
C SER A 17 -23.79 -33.08 7.83
N SER A 18 -24.57 -34.16 7.71
CA SER A 18 -24.93 -34.80 6.46
C SER A 18 -23.92 -35.84 5.94
N SER A 19 -24.42 -36.82 5.21
CA SER A 19 -23.60 -37.85 4.52
C SER A 19 -22.76 -37.26 3.38
N GLU A 20 -23.07 -36.07 2.91
CA GLU A 20 -22.37 -35.41 1.79
C GLU A 20 -20.89 -35.19 2.07
N GLN A 21 -20.55 -34.83 3.33
CA GLN A 21 -19.16 -34.56 3.74
C GLN A 21 -18.33 -35.81 3.99
N VAL A 22 -18.99 -36.95 4.33
CA VAL A 22 -18.32 -38.17 4.75
C VAL A 22 -18.26 -39.23 3.62
N THR A 23 -19.40 -39.41 2.94
CA THR A 23 -19.58 -40.38 1.85
C THR A 23 -20.49 -39.75 0.79
N PRO A 24 -19.97 -38.87 -0.07
CA PRO A 24 -20.77 -38.21 -1.08
C PRO A 24 -21.36 -39.26 -2.04
N ASN A 25 -22.67 -39.30 -2.13
CA ASN A 25 -23.40 -40.12 -3.06
C ASN A 25 -24.12 -39.23 -4.09
N PHE A 26 -24.21 -39.74 -5.32
CA PHE A 26 -24.88 -39.04 -6.42
C PHE A 26 -26.01 -39.88 -6.94
N TRP A 27 -27.13 -39.27 -7.20
CA TRP A 27 -28.20 -39.83 -8.00
C TRP A 27 -28.26 -39.09 -9.35
N THR A 28 -28.16 -39.84 -10.44
CA THR A 28 -28.24 -39.26 -11.77
C THR A 28 -29.69 -39.40 -12.27
N ASP A 29 -30.31 -38.26 -12.59
CA ASP A 29 -31.66 -38.27 -13.17
C ASP A 29 -31.67 -38.98 -14.54
N PRO A 30 -32.43 -40.05 -14.68
CA PRO A 30 -32.48 -40.81 -15.95
C PRO A 30 -33.00 -40.01 -17.13
N ALA A 31 -33.80 -38.96 -16.88
CA ALA A 31 -34.41 -38.16 -17.93
C ALA A 31 -33.50 -37.05 -18.45
N SER A 32 -32.75 -36.39 -17.57
CA SER A 32 -31.90 -35.25 -17.90
C SER A 32 -30.41 -35.58 -17.92
N GLY A 33 -29.99 -36.72 -17.36
CA GLY A 33 -28.59 -37.09 -17.20
C GLY A 33 -27.81 -36.24 -16.17
N ILE A 34 -28.48 -35.38 -15.41
CA ILE A 34 -27.85 -34.49 -14.43
C ILE A 34 -27.64 -35.22 -13.11
N PRO A 35 -26.44 -35.25 -12.54
CA PRO A 35 -26.17 -35.79 -11.22
C PRO A 35 -26.59 -34.83 -10.11
N TYR A 36 -27.36 -35.33 -9.14
CA TYR A 36 -27.75 -34.62 -7.92
C TYR A 36 -27.08 -35.28 -6.73
N TYR A 37 -26.66 -34.43 -5.76
CA TYR A 37 -26.15 -34.95 -4.50
C TYR A 37 -27.27 -35.53 -3.66
N LEU A 38 -27.03 -36.75 -3.17
CA LEU A 38 -27.93 -37.42 -2.22
C LEU A 38 -27.37 -37.19 -0.79
N ALA A 39 -28.00 -36.30 -0.06
CA ALA A 39 -27.65 -35.99 1.30
C ALA A 39 -28.60 -36.67 2.30
N VAL A 40 -28.05 -37.39 3.27
CA VAL A 40 -28.79 -38.01 4.38
C VAL A 40 -28.32 -37.39 5.68
N GLN A 41 -29.25 -36.86 6.45
CA GLN A 41 -28.96 -36.27 7.77
C GLN A 41 -30.14 -36.46 8.72
N THR A 42 -29.86 -36.37 10.04
CA THR A 42 -30.96 -36.35 11.01
C THR A 42 -31.58 -34.95 11.01
N PRO A 43 -32.94 -34.83 10.98
CA PRO A 43 -33.58 -33.54 11.05
C PRO A 43 -33.18 -32.77 12.33
N GLU A 44 -32.86 -31.48 12.22
CA GLU A 44 -32.42 -30.64 13.35
C GLU A 44 -33.38 -30.66 14.54
N ARG A 45 -34.70 -30.76 14.26
CA ARG A 45 -35.73 -30.88 15.30
C ARG A 45 -35.59 -32.12 16.18
N SER A 46 -34.88 -33.15 15.69
CA SER A 46 -34.70 -34.44 16.41
C SER A 46 -33.39 -34.48 17.21
N VAL A 47 -32.53 -33.45 17.09
CA VAL A 47 -31.24 -33.35 17.81
C VAL A 47 -31.10 -31.92 18.33
N SER A 48 -31.98 -31.54 19.24
CA SER A 48 -32.02 -30.19 19.84
C SER A 48 -31.33 -30.10 21.20
N SER A 49 -31.03 -31.21 21.83
CA SER A 49 -30.40 -31.26 23.16
C SER A 49 -29.26 -32.29 23.21
N LEU A 50 -28.41 -32.18 24.24
CA LEU A 50 -27.36 -33.18 24.50
C LEU A 50 -27.92 -34.57 24.77
N SER A 51 -29.12 -34.66 25.38
CA SER A 51 -29.83 -35.92 25.60
C SER A 51 -30.29 -36.55 24.27
N ASP A 52 -30.79 -35.72 23.34
CA ASP A 52 -31.20 -36.20 21.99
C ASP A 52 -29.99 -36.71 21.22
N LEU A 53 -28.87 -35.99 21.29
CA LEU A 53 -27.61 -36.44 20.72
C LEU A 53 -27.16 -37.79 21.32
N GLY A 54 -27.28 -37.95 22.62
CA GLY A 54 -26.97 -39.20 23.29
C GLY A 54 -27.83 -40.38 22.85
N ASN A 55 -29.06 -40.10 22.41
CA ASN A 55 -30.01 -41.11 21.88
C ASN A 55 -29.81 -41.39 20.40
N THR A 56 -28.85 -40.75 19.73
CA THR A 56 -28.56 -41.04 18.32
C THR A 56 -28.09 -42.47 18.16
N PRO A 57 -28.72 -43.25 17.22
CA PRO A 57 -28.31 -44.64 16.99
C PRO A 57 -26.95 -44.68 16.27
N VAL A 58 -26.06 -45.51 16.77
CA VAL A 58 -24.75 -45.81 16.15
C VAL A 58 -24.68 -47.28 15.78
N SER A 59 -24.19 -47.59 14.58
CA SER A 59 -24.07 -48.96 14.10
C SER A 59 -22.69 -49.24 13.51
N SER A 60 -22.26 -50.46 13.51
CA SER A 60 -20.95 -50.90 13.02
C SER A 60 -20.79 -50.89 11.52
N GLY A 61 -21.83 -50.56 10.77
CA GLY A 61 -21.82 -50.71 9.30
C GLY A 61 -21.89 -52.16 8.84
N ILE A 62 -21.78 -52.37 7.52
CA ILE A 62 -21.84 -53.72 6.90
C ILE A 62 -20.55 -54.46 7.27
N ALA A 63 -20.68 -55.60 7.95
CA ALA A 63 -19.55 -56.47 8.22
C ALA A 63 -18.90 -56.95 6.90
N SER A 64 -17.57 -56.88 6.85
CA SER A 64 -16.73 -57.32 5.75
C SER A 64 -16.85 -58.85 5.61
N GLY A 65 -17.80 -59.33 4.84
CA GLY A 65 -17.99 -60.77 4.69
C GLY A 65 -19.25 -61.23 3.97
N GLY A 66 -20.07 -60.30 3.45
CA GLY A 66 -21.20 -60.66 2.55
C GLY A 66 -22.42 -61.31 3.18
N VAL A 67 -22.46 -61.47 4.49
CA VAL A 67 -23.66 -61.81 5.23
C VAL A 67 -24.16 -60.51 5.87
N PRO A 68 -25.42 -60.11 5.68
CA PRO A 68 -25.99 -58.99 6.39
C PRO A 68 -26.09 -59.35 7.87
N ASP A 69 -25.04 -59.07 8.64
CA ASP A 69 -25.16 -58.98 10.09
C ASP A 69 -26.08 -57.76 10.29
N VAL A 70 -27.28 -58.01 10.79
CA VAL A 70 -28.21 -56.92 11.12
C VAL A 70 -27.53 -56.10 12.21
N PRO A 71 -27.02 -54.90 11.91
CA PRO A 71 -26.29 -54.17 12.90
C PRO A 71 -27.27 -53.82 14.02
N VAL A 72 -27.03 -54.35 15.22
CA VAL A 72 -27.82 -53.97 16.40
C VAL A 72 -27.46 -52.50 16.71
N PRO A 73 -28.35 -51.55 16.45
CA PRO A 73 -28.07 -50.17 16.72
C PRO A 73 -27.90 -49.95 18.22
N GLY A 74 -26.75 -49.51 18.65
CA GLY A 74 -26.53 -49.04 20.02
C GLY A 74 -26.83 -47.54 20.11
N LEU A 75 -27.21 -47.08 21.29
CA LEU A 75 -27.29 -45.63 21.54
C LEU A 75 -25.90 -45.07 21.76
N LEU A 76 -25.64 -43.85 21.30
CA LEU A 76 -24.37 -43.17 21.49
C LEU A 76 -24.01 -43.04 22.97
N SER A 77 -25.00 -42.78 23.84
CA SER A 77 -24.83 -42.72 25.30
C SER A 77 -24.29 -44.01 25.94
N ASN A 78 -24.45 -45.17 25.30
CA ASN A 78 -23.95 -46.45 25.79
C ASN A 78 -22.46 -46.70 25.46
N VAL A 79 -21.92 -45.97 24.48
CA VAL A 79 -20.57 -46.18 23.96
C VAL A 79 -19.66 -44.95 24.10
N ALA A 80 -20.24 -43.77 24.39
CA ALA A 80 -19.51 -42.54 24.54
C ALA A 80 -20.09 -41.63 25.63
N THR A 81 -19.24 -40.88 26.31
CA THR A 81 -19.64 -39.82 27.24
C THR A 81 -19.61 -38.48 26.56
N LEU A 82 -20.74 -37.79 26.57
CA LEU A 82 -20.86 -36.46 25.96
C LEU A 82 -20.52 -35.40 26.99
N LYS A 83 -19.54 -34.53 26.67
CA LYS A 83 -19.15 -33.40 27.49
C LYS A 83 -19.19 -32.14 26.63
N ARG A 84 -19.77 -31.07 27.18
CA ARG A 84 -19.72 -29.75 26.51
C ARG A 84 -18.33 -29.16 26.72
N ASP A 85 -17.67 -28.86 25.62
CA ASP A 85 -16.35 -28.24 25.62
C ASP A 85 -16.27 -27.17 24.55
N SER A 86 -15.26 -26.32 24.60
CA SER A 86 -15.00 -25.28 23.61
C SER A 86 -13.70 -25.59 22.91
N VAL A 87 -13.79 -25.77 21.61
CA VAL A 87 -12.62 -25.98 20.75
C VAL A 87 -12.58 -24.90 19.68
N PRO A 88 -11.40 -24.44 19.27
CA PRO A 88 -11.30 -23.49 18.15
C PRO A 88 -11.80 -24.16 16.87
N THR A 89 -12.68 -23.46 16.16
CA THR A 89 -13.25 -23.95 14.88
C THR A 89 -12.18 -24.03 13.78
N ASN A 90 -11.23 -23.09 13.80
CA ASN A 90 -10.10 -23.05 12.89
C ASN A 90 -8.79 -23.05 13.68
N ALA A 91 -7.83 -23.86 13.25
CA ALA A 91 -6.47 -23.86 13.75
C ALA A 91 -5.57 -23.28 12.68
N ASN A 92 -5.27 -21.97 12.77
CA ASN A 92 -4.38 -21.29 11.84
C ASN A 92 -2.92 -21.47 12.27
N GLN A 93 -2.06 -21.64 11.31
CA GLN A 93 -0.61 -21.76 11.51
C GLN A 93 0.13 -20.87 10.54
N THR A 94 1.16 -20.20 11.05
CA THR A 94 2.10 -19.42 10.23
C THR A 94 3.50 -19.92 10.56
N ASN A 95 4.27 -20.34 9.54
CA ASN A 95 5.61 -20.91 9.74
C ASN A 95 5.64 -22.09 10.76
N ILE A 96 4.63 -22.97 10.68
CA ILE A 96 4.47 -24.17 11.55
C ILE A 96 4.15 -23.80 13.03
N GLN A 97 3.95 -22.55 13.35
CA GLN A 97 3.53 -22.09 14.67
C GLN A 97 2.04 -21.79 14.69
N PRO A 98 1.30 -22.25 15.71
CA PRO A 98 -0.12 -21.92 15.84
C PRO A 98 -0.28 -20.41 16.09
N VAL A 99 -1.23 -19.79 15.41
CA VAL A 99 -1.47 -18.35 15.50
C VAL A 99 -2.94 -18.05 15.76
N TYR A 100 -3.20 -16.98 16.51
CA TYR A 100 -4.50 -16.34 16.60
C TYR A 100 -4.48 -15.08 15.73
N GLU A 101 -5.36 -15.02 14.76
CA GLU A 101 -5.48 -13.88 13.86
C GLU A 101 -6.60 -12.96 14.32
N ILE A 102 -6.27 -11.68 14.52
CA ILE A 102 -7.22 -10.63 14.87
C ILE A 102 -7.31 -9.71 13.68
N TYR A 103 -8.44 -9.75 12.99
CA TYR A 103 -8.72 -8.87 11.85
C TYR A 103 -9.37 -7.58 12.34
N ALA A 104 -8.85 -6.45 11.88
CA ALA A 104 -9.41 -5.14 12.16
C ALA A 104 -9.41 -4.28 10.90
N SER A 105 -10.42 -3.44 10.76
CA SER A 105 -10.53 -2.43 9.70
C SER A 105 -10.56 -1.04 10.31
N VAL A 106 -10.02 -0.06 9.58
CA VAL A 106 -10.02 1.34 10.00
C VAL A 106 -11.15 2.08 9.29
N GLN A 107 -11.95 2.83 10.06
CA GLN A 107 -13.03 3.64 9.54
C GLN A 107 -12.99 5.05 10.16
N GLY A 108 -13.14 6.08 9.33
CA GLY A 108 -13.20 7.48 9.76
C GLY A 108 -11.88 8.09 10.27
N ARG A 109 -10.75 7.37 10.14
CA ARG A 109 -9.41 7.82 10.54
C ARG A 109 -8.36 7.34 9.53
N ASP A 110 -7.19 7.94 9.55
CA ASP A 110 -6.05 7.47 8.75
C ASP A 110 -5.40 6.22 9.34
N LEU A 111 -4.93 5.34 8.47
CA LEU A 111 -4.28 4.09 8.85
C LEU A 111 -2.99 4.31 9.65
N GLY A 112 -2.23 5.39 9.36
CA GLY A 112 -0.98 5.70 10.04
C GLY A 112 -1.16 6.05 11.52
N SER A 113 -2.16 6.88 11.87
CA SER A 113 -2.44 7.23 13.26
C SER A 113 -2.93 6.03 14.07
N VAL A 114 -3.74 5.15 13.45
CA VAL A 114 -4.20 3.90 14.07
C VAL A 114 -3.03 2.94 14.25
N SER A 115 -2.17 2.79 13.24
CA SER A 115 -0.93 1.98 13.32
C SER A 115 -0.05 2.40 14.48
N ASN A 116 0.17 3.69 14.67
CA ASN A 116 0.97 4.20 15.79
C ASN A 116 0.35 3.87 17.17
N GLN A 117 -0.98 3.87 17.27
CA GLN A 117 -1.66 3.47 18.52
C GLN A 117 -1.55 1.96 18.74
N ILE A 118 -1.76 1.15 17.70
CA ILE A 118 -1.61 -0.32 17.78
C ILE A 118 -0.18 -0.68 18.17
N SER A 119 0.83 -0.04 17.57
CA SER A 119 2.24 -0.30 17.88
C SER A 119 2.57 -0.05 19.36
N LYS A 120 1.98 1.00 19.97
CA LYS A 120 2.15 1.26 21.41
C LYS A 120 1.51 0.16 22.26
N ILE A 121 0.28 -0.23 21.92
CA ILE A 121 -0.44 -1.31 22.64
C ILE A 121 0.32 -2.62 22.53
N VAL A 122 0.79 -2.96 21.32
CA VAL A 122 1.59 -4.18 21.06
C VAL A 122 2.88 -4.15 21.87
N ALA A 123 3.59 -3.01 21.90
CA ALA A 123 4.84 -2.88 22.67
C ALA A 123 4.64 -3.09 24.18
N ASP A 124 3.49 -2.67 24.72
CA ASP A 124 3.16 -2.88 26.13
C ASP A 124 2.72 -4.32 26.41
N LEU A 125 1.92 -4.91 25.53
CA LEU A 125 1.47 -6.30 25.66
C LEU A 125 2.61 -7.30 25.45
N GLN A 126 3.56 -6.99 24.55
CA GLN A 126 4.73 -7.85 24.30
C GLN A 126 5.53 -8.13 25.57
N LYS A 127 5.59 -7.17 26.51
CA LYS A 127 6.27 -7.31 27.80
C LYS A 127 5.56 -8.27 28.76
N GLN A 128 4.28 -8.53 28.55
CA GLN A 128 3.43 -9.36 29.40
C GLN A 128 3.26 -10.76 28.85
N LEU A 129 3.75 -11.04 27.63
CA LEU A 129 3.65 -12.35 27.00
C LEU A 129 4.60 -13.36 27.64
N SER A 130 4.15 -14.62 27.70
CA SER A 130 5.00 -15.73 28.07
C SER A 130 6.14 -15.92 27.07
N PRO A 131 7.33 -16.40 27.51
CA PRO A 131 8.45 -16.67 26.61
C PRO A 131 8.05 -17.57 25.45
N GLY A 132 8.45 -17.19 24.24
CA GLY A 132 8.15 -17.91 23.00
C GLY A 132 6.92 -17.41 22.24
N ASN A 133 6.13 -16.51 22.80
CA ASN A 133 5.01 -15.87 22.11
C ASN A 133 5.40 -14.49 21.60
N SER A 134 4.87 -14.12 20.41
CA SER A 134 5.08 -12.79 19.84
C SER A 134 3.80 -12.27 19.20
N ILE A 135 3.61 -10.96 19.25
CA ILE A 135 2.53 -10.28 18.52
C ILE A 135 3.16 -9.58 17.31
N GLN A 136 2.64 -9.85 16.13
CA GLN A 136 3.08 -9.21 14.88
C GLN A 136 1.91 -8.48 14.23
N VAL A 137 2.13 -7.25 13.84
CA VAL A 137 1.18 -6.48 13.05
C VAL A 137 1.55 -6.64 11.58
N ILE A 138 0.71 -7.35 10.83
CA ILE A 138 0.94 -7.66 9.42
C ILE A 138 -0.16 -7.05 8.53
N GLY A 139 0.01 -7.16 7.23
CA GLY A 139 -0.96 -6.69 6.26
C GLY A 139 -0.68 -5.26 5.78
N GLN A 140 -1.72 -4.46 5.56
CA GLN A 140 -1.61 -3.15 4.91
C GLN A 140 -0.71 -2.15 5.67
N ILE A 141 -0.65 -2.25 7.00
CA ILE A 141 0.22 -1.39 7.83
C ILE A 141 1.70 -1.63 7.51
N GLN A 142 2.11 -2.89 7.40
CA GLN A 142 3.48 -3.24 7.07
C GLN A 142 3.85 -2.77 5.68
N SER A 143 3.02 -3.09 4.68
CA SER A 143 3.22 -2.66 3.30
C SER A 143 3.29 -1.14 3.17
N MET A 144 2.47 -0.42 3.93
CA MET A 144 2.49 1.04 3.99
C MET A 144 3.82 1.55 4.54
N ASN A 145 4.28 1.04 5.68
CA ASN A 145 5.53 1.47 6.30
C ASN A 145 6.74 1.18 5.42
N ASP A 146 6.79 0.00 4.82
CA ASP A 146 7.85 -0.39 3.89
C ASP A 146 7.87 0.51 2.65
N ALA A 147 6.68 0.82 2.11
CA ALA A 147 6.56 1.72 0.97
C ALA A 147 6.98 3.15 1.32
N PHE A 148 6.55 3.69 2.45
CA PHE A 148 6.96 5.04 2.90
C PHE A 148 8.48 5.14 3.06
N TRP A 149 9.10 4.15 3.70
CA TRP A 149 10.54 4.12 3.90
C TRP A 149 11.30 4.00 2.58
N ASN A 150 10.92 3.04 1.73
CA ASN A 150 11.57 2.80 0.46
C ASN A 150 11.40 3.98 -0.51
N LEU A 151 10.20 4.57 -0.61
CA LEU A 151 9.94 5.74 -1.44
C LEU A 151 10.65 6.99 -0.91
N GLY A 152 10.70 7.18 0.41
CA GLY A 152 11.42 8.29 1.03
C GLY A 152 12.92 8.23 0.75
N ILE A 153 13.52 7.06 0.96
CA ILE A 153 14.93 6.83 0.62
C ILE A 153 15.14 6.97 -0.90
N GLY A 154 14.28 6.37 -1.72
CA GLY A 154 14.36 6.46 -3.17
C GLY A 154 14.33 7.91 -3.66
N LEU A 155 13.46 8.75 -3.10
CA LEU A 155 13.39 10.17 -3.42
C LEU A 155 14.67 10.92 -3.05
N LEU A 156 15.25 10.62 -1.88
CA LEU A 156 16.51 11.23 -1.44
C LEU A 156 17.65 10.84 -2.39
N PHE A 157 17.77 9.55 -2.72
CA PHE A 157 18.76 9.08 -3.69
C PHE A 157 18.55 9.71 -5.06
N ALA A 158 17.31 9.80 -5.55
CA ALA A 158 17.00 10.44 -6.82
C ALA A 158 17.46 11.92 -6.83
N ALA A 159 17.19 12.66 -5.76
CA ALA A 159 17.66 14.06 -5.64
C ALA A 159 19.19 14.16 -5.65
N VAL A 160 19.88 13.27 -4.94
CA VAL A 160 21.35 13.22 -4.93
C VAL A 160 21.91 12.86 -6.31
N PHE A 161 21.34 11.85 -6.99
CA PHE A 161 21.78 11.48 -8.33
C PHE A 161 21.56 12.58 -9.36
N VAL A 162 20.41 13.24 -9.32
CA VAL A 162 20.12 14.40 -10.19
C VAL A 162 21.15 15.51 -9.92
N TYR A 163 21.44 15.80 -8.64
CA TYR A 163 22.45 16.77 -8.27
C TYR A 163 23.84 16.42 -8.83
N LEU A 164 24.31 15.19 -8.60
CA LEU A 164 25.61 14.73 -9.06
C LEU A 164 25.72 14.76 -10.59
N LEU A 165 24.67 14.29 -11.28
CA LEU A 165 24.61 14.33 -12.75
C LEU A 165 24.73 15.76 -13.27
N MET A 166 24.04 16.71 -12.61
CA MET A 166 24.13 18.12 -12.98
C MET A 166 25.49 18.73 -12.67
N VAL A 167 26.12 18.35 -11.54
CA VAL A 167 27.50 18.78 -11.20
C VAL A 167 28.46 18.37 -12.29
N VAL A 168 28.35 17.12 -12.75
CA VAL A 168 29.19 16.58 -13.84
C VAL A 168 28.93 17.35 -15.16
N ASN A 169 27.65 17.60 -15.50
CA ASN A 169 27.28 18.27 -16.73
C ASN A 169 27.68 19.76 -16.73
N TYR A 170 27.51 20.46 -15.62
CA TYR A 170 27.82 21.89 -15.52
C TYR A 170 29.24 22.19 -15.03
N GLN A 171 29.96 21.18 -14.52
CA GLN A 171 31.28 21.32 -13.90
C GLN A 171 31.32 22.43 -12.82
N ASN A 172 30.22 22.63 -12.12
CA ASN A 172 30.02 23.63 -11.09
C ASN A 172 29.04 23.09 -10.04
N PHE A 173 29.28 23.40 -8.77
CA PHE A 173 28.43 23.01 -7.65
C PHE A 173 27.27 23.98 -7.39
N GLY A 174 27.39 25.24 -7.84
CA GLY A 174 26.39 26.29 -7.58
C GLY A 174 25.11 26.13 -8.40
N ASP A 175 25.21 25.87 -9.69
CA ASP A 175 24.09 25.78 -10.59
C ASP A 175 23.12 24.62 -10.24
N PRO A 176 23.60 23.41 -9.93
CA PRO A 176 22.76 22.33 -9.43
C PRO A 176 22.08 22.65 -8.08
N PHE A 177 22.75 23.41 -7.21
CA PHE A 177 22.18 23.78 -5.93
C PHE A 177 20.95 24.68 -6.08
N VAL A 178 20.94 25.59 -7.07
CA VAL A 178 19.77 26.42 -7.41
C VAL A 178 18.56 25.57 -7.77
N VAL A 179 18.78 24.49 -8.55
CA VAL A 179 17.70 23.58 -8.95
C VAL A 179 17.11 22.85 -7.76
N ILE A 180 17.96 22.37 -6.84
CA ILE A 180 17.50 21.65 -5.65
C ILE A 180 16.73 22.57 -4.70
N LEU A 181 17.09 23.86 -4.64
CA LEU A 181 16.36 24.83 -3.80
C LEU A 181 14.89 25.03 -4.22
N ALA A 182 14.52 24.64 -5.45
CA ALA A 182 13.13 24.67 -5.89
C ALA A 182 12.28 23.48 -5.34
N LEU A 183 12.92 22.40 -4.88
CA LEU A 183 12.21 21.21 -4.43
C LEU A 183 11.38 21.43 -3.14
N PRO A 184 11.87 22.15 -2.10
CA PRO A 184 11.08 22.43 -0.92
C PRO A 184 9.73 23.12 -1.23
N ALA A 185 9.70 24.02 -2.20
CA ALA A 185 8.46 24.70 -2.59
C ALA A 185 7.46 23.70 -3.23
N THR A 186 7.95 22.73 -4.01
CA THR A 186 7.12 21.66 -4.55
C THR A 186 6.49 20.84 -3.44
N PHE A 187 7.26 20.49 -2.40
CA PHE A 187 6.73 19.77 -1.23
C PHE A 187 5.69 20.59 -0.47
N CYS A 188 5.93 21.90 -0.25
CA CYS A 188 4.94 22.79 0.35
C CYS A 188 3.63 22.78 -0.45
N GLY A 189 3.70 22.80 -1.78
CA GLY A 189 2.53 22.73 -2.65
C GLY A 189 1.76 21.43 -2.50
N ILE A 190 2.48 20.30 -2.47
CA ILE A 190 1.89 18.97 -2.26
C ILE A 190 1.14 18.91 -0.92
N LEU A 191 1.81 19.26 0.16
CA LEU A 191 1.23 19.23 1.51
C LEU A 191 0.02 20.17 1.63
N THR A 192 0.11 21.37 1.05
CA THR A 192 -0.99 22.34 1.04
C THR A 192 -2.21 21.79 0.30
N MET A 193 -2.01 21.18 -0.87
CA MET A 193 -3.10 20.62 -1.65
C MET A 193 -3.75 19.42 -0.96
N LEU A 194 -2.96 18.52 -0.38
CA LEU A 194 -3.47 17.39 0.39
C LEU A 194 -4.25 17.87 1.60
N PHE A 195 -3.78 18.93 2.29
CA PHE A 195 -4.47 19.53 3.42
C PHE A 195 -5.81 20.16 3.03
N ILE A 196 -5.85 20.97 1.96
CA ILE A 196 -7.07 21.63 1.50
C ILE A 196 -8.12 20.62 1.04
N THR A 197 -7.68 19.52 0.41
CA THR A 197 -8.58 18.46 -0.08
C THR A 197 -8.94 17.43 0.98
N GLY A 198 -8.44 17.56 2.20
CA GLY A 198 -8.66 16.58 3.28
C GLY A 198 -8.13 15.18 2.96
N THR A 199 -7.14 15.09 2.07
CA THR A 199 -6.56 13.82 1.64
C THR A 199 -5.39 13.46 2.54
N THR A 200 -5.40 12.24 3.08
CA THR A 200 -4.30 11.76 3.92
C THR A 200 -3.05 11.47 3.09
N LEU A 201 -1.87 11.65 3.71
CA LEU A 201 -0.61 11.24 3.09
C LEU A 201 -0.57 9.71 3.02
N ASN A 202 -0.53 9.18 1.80
CA ASN A 202 -0.53 7.75 1.52
C ASN A 202 0.50 7.40 0.42
N VAL A 203 0.68 6.11 0.13
CA VAL A 203 1.64 5.66 -0.88
C VAL A 203 1.38 6.28 -2.27
N PRO A 204 0.15 6.32 -2.80
CA PRO A 204 -0.15 7.01 -4.05
C PRO A 204 0.19 8.50 -4.04
N SER A 205 -0.05 9.23 -2.93
CA SER A 205 0.32 10.65 -2.84
C SER A 205 1.84 10.85 -2.86
N LEU A 206 2.63 9.93 -2.28
CA LEU A 206 4.09 9.95 -2.39
C LEU A 206 4.57 9.69 -3.82
N MET A 207 3.93 8.77 -4.54
CA MET A 207 4.20 8.56 -5.96
C MET A 207 3.91 9.84 -6.76
N GLY A 208 2.79 10.52 -6.48
CA GLY A 208 2.47 11.83 -7.05
C GLY A 208 3.52 12.89 -6.70
N ALA A 209 4.05 12.88 -5.48
CA ALA A 209 5.12 13.76 -5.06
C ALA A 209 6.40 13.54 -5.87
N ILE A 210 6.81 12.29 -6.07
CA ILE A 210 7.98 11.94 -6.90
C ILE A 210 7.81 12.44 -8.34
N MET A 211 6.61 12.26 -8.92
CA MET A 211 6.30 12.77 -10.26
C MET A 211 6.38 14.29 -10.32
N ALA A 212 5.77 14.99 -9.37
CA ALA A 212 5.80 16.47 -9.31
C ALA A 212 7.22 17.00 -9.16
N VAL A 213 8.02 16.40 -8.28
CA VAL A 213 9.44 16.73 -8.09
C VAL A 213 10.25 16.50 -9.35
N GLY A 214 10.01 15.39 -10.07
CA GLY A 214 10.67 15.09 -11.34
C GLY A 214 10.41 16.15 -12.40
N VAL A 215 9.17 16.57 -12.55
CA VAL A 215 8.79 17.64 -13.52
C VAL A 215 9.33 19.00 -13.09
N ALA A 216 9.26 19.33 -11.79
CA ALA A 216 9.81 20.59 -11.26
C ALA A 216 11.33 20.67 -11.50
N SER A 217 12.04 19.57 -11.25
CA SER A 217 13.49 19.47 -11.52
C SER A 217 13.80 19.64 -13.01
N ALA A 218 13.08 18.95 -13.89
CA ALA A 218 13.29 19.04 -15.33
C ALA A 218 13.09 20.48 -15.85
N ASN A 219 12.02 21.14 -15.40
CA ASN A 219 11.76 22.54 -15.78
C ASN A 219 12.85 23.50 -15.24
N SER A 220 13.31 23.29 -14.01
CA SER A 220 14.37 24.09 -13.40
C SER A 220 15.71 23.87 -14.10
N ILE A 221 16.04 22.63 -14.48
CA ILE A 221 17.25 22.28 -15.24
C ILE A 221 17.26 23.02 -16.57
N LEU A 222 16.17 22.93 -17.35
CA LEU A 222 16.06 23.59 -18.64
C LEU A 222 16.21 25.12 -18.55
N LEU A 223 15.67 25.73 -17.48
CA LEU A 223 15.78 27.15 -17.25
C LEU A 223 17.21 27.57 -16.89
N VAL A 224 17.85 26.86 -15.97
CA VAL A 224 19.24 27.13 -15.57
C VAL A 224 20.21 26.91 -16.73
N THR A 225 20.02 25.83 -17.52
CA THR A 225 20.82 25.59 -18.73
C THR A 225 20.76 26.75 -19.70
N PHE A 226 19.54 27.23 -19.99
CA PHE A 226 19.37 28.35 -20.90
C PHE A 226 19.96 29.65 -20.34
N ALA A 227 19.77 29.93 -19.04
CA ALA A 227 20.40 31.10 -18.41
C ALA A 227 21.93 31.04 -18.51
N ARG A 228 22.51 29.88 -18.33
CA ARG A 228 23.95 29.66 -18.48
C ARG A 228 24.43 29.88 -19.91
N GLU A 229 23.70 29.38 -20.90
CA GLU A 229 24.01 29.60 -22.33
C GLU A 229 24.01 31.10 -22.68
N GLN A 230 23.05 31.86 -22.15
CA GLN A 230 23.01 33.31 -22.37
C GLN A 230 24.17 34.03 -21.67
N GLN A 231 24.58 33.58 -20.51
CA GLN A 231 25.74 34.14 -19.80
C GLN A 231 27.05 33.84 -20.55
N LEU A 232 27.21 32.63 -21.12
CA LEU A 232 28.35 32.26 -21.95
C LEU A 232 28.38 33.05 -23.26
N ALA A 233 27.22 33.53 -23.75
CA ALA A 233 27.11 34.44 -24.90
C ALA A 233 27.47 35.90 -24.58
N GLY A 234 27.95 36.19 -23.34
CA GLY A 234 28.45 37.50 -22.93
C GLY A 234 27.45 38.40 -22.22
N LYS A 235 26.28 37.91 -21.83
CA LYS A 235 25.29 38.67 -21.03
C LYS A 235 25.63 38.60 -19.54
N THR A 236 25.22 39.65 -18.81
CA THR A 236 25.34 39.64 -17.36
C THR A 236 24.48 38.53 -16.72
N ALA A 237 24.81 38.07 -15.51
CA ALA A 237 24.05 37.04 -14.82
C ALA A 237 22.58 37.44 -14.64
N PHE A 238 22.30 38.71 -14.39
CA PHE A 238 20.96 39.23 -14.18
C PHE A 238 20.15 39.25 -15.51
N GLU A 239 20.73 39.73 -16.60
CA GLU A 239 20.10 39.75 -17.93
C GLU A 239 19.83 38.31 -18.42
N SER A 240 20.80 37.41 -18.24
CA SER A 240 20.69 35.98 -18.58
C SER A 240 19.54 35.29 -17.83
N ALA A 241 19.38 35.62 -16.55
CA ALA A 241 18.30 35.08 -15.72
C ALA A 241 16.91 35.60 -16.17
N ILE A 242 16.78 36.87 -16.44
CA ILE A 242 15.53 37.49 -16.94
C ILE A 242 15.15 36.90 -18.29
N GLU A 243 16.08 36.83 -19.24
CA GLU A 243 15.82 36.31 -20.53
C GLU A 243 15.47 34.82 -20.53
N ALA A 244 16.13 34.05 -19.67
CA ALA A 244 15.78 32.63 -19.45
C ALA A 244 14.35 32.50 -18.91
N GLY A 245 13.97 33.28 -17.92
CA GLY A 245 12.62 33.33 -17.42
C GLY A 245 11.61 33.71 -18.49
N HIS A 246 11.84 34.78 -19.23
CA HIS A 246 10.94 35.24 -20.26
C HIS A 246 10.77 34.23 -21.43
N THR A 247 11.85 33.62 -21.88
CA THR A 247 11.82 32.64 -22.98
C THR A 247 11.16 31.33 -22.56
N ARG A 248 11.38 30.89 -21.30
CA ARG A 248 10.89 29.61 -20.79
C ARG A 248 9.50 29.68 -20.14
N ILE A 249 8.92 30.86 -19.93
CA ILE A 249 7.59 31.00 -19.30
C ILE A 249 6.50 30.22 -20.05
N ARG A 250 6.46 30.33 -21.36
CA ARG A 250 5.44 29.67 -22.20
C ARG A 250 5.56 28.14 -22.15
N PRO A 251 6.71 27.50 -22.44
CA PRO A 251 6.88 26.06 -22.37
C PRO A 251 6.57 25.49 -20.99
N VAL A 252 7.08 26.14 -19.93
CA VAL A 252 6.88 25.68 -18.54
C VAL A 252 5.41 25.76 -18.13
N LEU A 253 4.73 26.86 -18.46
CA LEU A 253 3.29 26.99 -18.18
C LEU A 253 2.46 25.97 -18.98
N MET A 254 2.81 25.73 -20.25
CA MET A 254 2.08 24.77 -21.08
C MET A 254 2.21 23.34 -20.54
N THR A 255 3.42 22.91 -20.14
CA THR A 255 3.63 21.57 -19.57
C THR A 255 2.92 21.41 -18.23
N ALA A 256 3.02 22.41 -17.35
CA ALA A 256 2.34 22.39 -16.07
C ALA A 256 0.80 22.38 -16.24
N ALA A 257 0.26 23.25 -17.10
CA ALA A 257 -1.17 23.30 -17.35
C ALA A 257 -1.69 21.99 -17.97
N ALA A 258 -0.97 21.41 -18.93
CA ALA A 258 -1.35 20.15 -19.56
C ALA A 258 -1.41 19.02 -18.52
N MET A 259 -0.42 18.92 -17.62
CA MET A 259 -0.43 17.92 -16.56
C MET A 259 -1.53 18.18 -15.53
N ILE A 260 -1.72 19.41 -15.11
CA ILE A 260 -2.78 19.76 -14.13
C ILE A 260 -4.15 19.40 -14.73
N VAL A 261 -4.46 19.84 -15.95
CA VAL A 261 -5.73 19.56 -16.61
C VAL A 261 -5.92 18.05 -16.82
N GLY A 262 -4.86 17.34 -17.23
CA GLY A 262 -4.90 15.89 -17.40
C GLY A 262 -5.13 15.12 -16.10
N MET A 263 -4.73 15.68 -14.95
CA MET A 263 -4.94 15.06 -13.63
C MET A 263 -6.28 15.43 -12.97
N ILE A 264 -7.00 16.46 -13.46
CA ILE A 264 -8.29 16.88 -12.87
C ILE A 264 -9.32 15.73 -12.79
N PRO A 265 -9.56 14.94 -13.87
CA PRO A 265 -10.54 13.87 -13.80
C PRO A 265 -10.22 12.85 -12.69
N MET A 266 -8.94 12.51 -12.54
CA MET A 266 -8.48 11.59 -11.48
C MET A 266 -8.55 12.23 -10.09
N ALA A 267 -8.29 13.55 -9.97
CA ALA A 267 -8.32 14.27 -8.70
C ALA A 267 -9.72 14.40 -8.09
N ILE A 268 -10.77 14.45 -8.94
CA ILE A 268 -12.16 14.50 -8.50
C ILE A 268 -12.54 13.17 -7.84
N GLY A 269 -12.06 12.04 -8.39
CA GLY A 269 -12.28 10.69 -7.86
C GLY A 269 -13.76 10.27 -7.91
N GLY A 270 -13.98 8.98 -8.04
CA GLY A 270 -15.27 8.34 -7.88
C GLY A 270 -15.27 7.40 -6.66
N ALA A 271 -16.38 6.78 -6.35
CA ALA A 271 -16.47 5.75 -5.33
C ALA A 271 -15.50 4.60 -5.67
N GLY A 272 -14.52 4.34 -4.80
CA GLY A 272 -13.47 3.33 -4.99
C GLY A 272 -12.17 3.84 -5.63
N GLU A 273 -12.09 5.10 -6.08
CA GLU A 273 -10.89 5.68 -6.70
C GLU A 273 -10.10 6.63 -5.77
N GLU A 274 -10.35 6.59 -4.48
CA GLU A 274 -9.73 7.50 -3.49
C GLU A 274 -8.19 7.45 -3.51
N GLN A 275 -7.61 6.29 -3.82
CA GLN A 275 -6.16 6.14 -3.91
C GLN A 275 -5.58 6.91 -5.11
N ASN A 276 -6.22 6.82 -6.26
CA ASN A 276 -5.79 7.52 -7.48
C ASN A 276 -5.99 9.03 -7.34
N ALA A 277 -7.06 9.46 -6.66
CA ALA A 277 -7.31 10.86 -6.37
C ALA A 277 -6.20 11.49 -5.52
N ALA A 278 -5.65 10.76 -4.54
CA ALA A 278 -4.54 11.23 -3.71
C ALA A 278 -3.27 11.49 -4.54
N LEU A 279 -2.95 10.61 -5.49
CA LEU A 279 -1.84 10.80 -6.43
C LEU A 279 -2.04 12.06 -7.26
N ALA A 280 -3.21 12.20 -7.89
CA ALA A 280 -3.50 13.35 -8.77
C ALA A 280 -3.48 14.69 -8.01
N ARG A 281 -4.05 14.73 -6.80
CA ARG A 281 -4.04 15.92 -5.93
C ARG A 281 -2.63 16.31 -5.53
N ALA A 282 -1.76 15.35 -5.22
CA ALA A 282 -0.36 15.60 -4.92
C ALA A 282 0.38 16.19 -6.14
N VAL A 283 0.17 15.66 -7.35
CA VAL A 283 0.77 16.20 -8.57
C VAL A 283 0.29 17.62 -8.86
N ILE A 284 -1.01 17.86 -8.80
CA ILE A 284 -1.59 19.18 -9.01
C ILE A 284 -1.03 20.20 -8.03
N GLY A 285 -1.03 19.87 -6.72
CA GLY A 285 -0.51 20.75 -5.68
C GLY A 285 0.98 21.03 -5.86
N GLY A 286 1.77 20.00 -6.14
CA GLY A 286 3.19 20.15 -6.42
C GLY A 286 3.47 21.07 -7.61
N LEU A 287 2.79 20.90 -8.72
CA LEU A 287 2.99 21.71 -9.92
C LEU A 287 2.50 23.16 -9.76
N LEU A 288 1.40 23.39 -9.03
CA LEU A 288 0.90 24.74 -8.76
C LEU A 288 1.92 25.60 -8.01
N PHE A 289 2.70 25.02 -7.12
CA PHE A 289 3.74 25.72 -6.38
C PHE A 289 5.11 25.65 -7.08
N ALA A 290 5.45 24.53 -7.69
CA ALA A 290 6.71 24.39 -8.41
C ALA A 290 6.81 25.33 -9.60
N THR A 291 5.73 25.54 -10.36
CA THR A 291 5.75 26.37 -11.56
C THR A 291 6.12 27.82 -11.28
N PRO A 292 5.44 28.57 -10.38
CA PRO A 292 5.86 29.93 -10.06
C PRO A 292 7.24 29.96 -9.38
N THR A 293 7.59 28.97 -8.56
CA THR A 293 8.92 28.89 -7.97
C THR A 293 10.02 28.75 -9.01
N THR A 294 9.83 27.86 -9.98
CA THR A 294 10.79 27.68 -11.09
C THR A 294 10.90 28.95 -11.95
N LEU A 295 9.81 29.67 -12.19
CA LEU A 295 9.83 30.84 -13.06
C LEU A 295 10.32 32.11 -12.37
N LEU A 296 10.15 32.23 -11.04
CA LEU A 296 10.50 33.46 -10.29
C LEU A 296 11.72 33.28 -9.41
N ILE A 297 11.72 32.21 -8.60
CA ILE A 297 12.76 32.03 -7.58
C ILE A 297 14.05 31.46 -8.18
N VAL A 298 13.95 30.50 -9.10
CA VAL A 298 15.15 29.91 -9.72
C VAL A 298 15.97 30.93 -10.50
N PRO A 299 15.41 31.81 -11.38
CA PRO A 299 16.18 32.86 -12.04
C PRO A 299 16.80 33.85 -11.06
N TYR A 300 16.05 34.24 -10.02
CA TYR A 300 16.55 35.14 -8.99
C TYR A 300 17.75 34.55 -8.24
N LEU A 301 17.65 33.27 -7.82
CA LEU A 301 18.75 32.57 -7.15
C LEU A 301 19.97 32.40 -8.05
N PHE A 302 19.75 32.11 -9.35
CA PHE A 302 20.82 32.02 -10.33
C PHE A 302 21.56 33.37 -10.46
N ALA A 303 20.82 34.47 -10.61
CA ALA A 303 21.41 35.81 -10.69
C ALA A 303 22.19 36.15 -9.41
N MET A 304 21.66 35.84 -8.23
CA MET A 304 22.30 36.12 -6.94
C MET A 304 23.62 35.36 -6.76
N LEU A 305 23.64 34.06 -7.09
CA LEU A 305 24.83 33.23 -6.92
C LEU A 305 25.94 33.55 -7.93
N ARG A 306 25.57 34.04 -9.11
CA ARG A 306 26.52 34.36 -10.20
C ARG A 306 26.99 35.80 -10.23
N LYS A 307 26.35 36.72 -9.52
CA LYS A 307 26.74 38.14 -9.46
C LYS A 307 28.18 38.34 -9.00
N GLY A 308 28.66 37.52 -8.06
CA GLY A 308 30.07 37.60 -7.58
C GLY A 308 31.11 37.06 -8.60
N ASN A 309 30.70 36.41 -9.68
CA ASN A 309 31.61 35.99 -10.75
C ASN A 309 31.71 37.03 -11.87
N ASP A 310 30.65 37.80 -12.10
CA ASP A 310 30.68 38.90 -13.08
C ASP A 310 31.66 39.99 -12.66
N ASP A 311 31.77 40.30 -11.34
CA ASP A 311 32.73 41.23 -10.81
C ASP A 311 34.20 40.76 -10.96
N LYS A 312 34.44 39.43 -10.85
CA LYS A 312 35.78 38.86 -11.05
C LYS A 312 36.17 38.81 -12.53
N ALA A 313 35.23 38.55 -13.43
CA ALA A 313 35.49 38.57 -14.86
C ALA A 313 35.75 39.99 -15.38
N ALA A 314 35.04 40.99 -14.84
CA ALA A 314 35.30 42.40 -15.13
C ALA A 314 36.69 42.86 -14.64
N HIS A 315 37.13 42.45 -13.48
CA HIS A 315 38.48 42.73 -12.99
C HIS A 315 39.59 42.04 -13.78
N GLY A 316 39.39 40.78 -14.17
CA GLY A 316 40.37 40.05 -14.99
C GLY A 316 40.59 40.65 -16.37
N VAL A 317 39.56 41.18 -17.01
CA VAL A 317 39.67 41.89 -18.32
C VAL A 317 40.40 43.23 -18.17
N PHE A 318 40.30 43.90 -17.03
CA PHE A 318 41.05 45.12 -16.77
C PHE A 318 42.54 44.87 -16.48
N ASP A 319 42.87 43.72 -15.85
CA ASP A 319 44.28 43.37 -15.59
C ASP A 319 45.00 42.90 -16.86
N GLU A 320 44.32 42.16 -17.78
CA GLU A 320 44.84 41.79 -19.09
C GLU A 320 45.00 42.99 -20.08
N ALA A 321 44.28 44.07 -19.87
CA ALA A 321 44.38 45.27 -20.69
C ALA A 321 45.48 46.23 -20.25
N LEU A 322 46.11 45.96 -19.07
CA LEU A 322 47.20 46.77 -18.46
C LEU A 322 48.58 46.11 -18.57
N GLU A 323 48.66 44.85 -19.07
CA GLU A 323 49.88 44.19 -19.49
C GLU A 323 50.09 44.33 -21.01
#